data_e2fa6b3c08e4fd0863136c5a11d00c9f
#
_entry.id   e2fa6b3c08e4fd0863136c5a11d00c9f
#
_cell.length_a   1.000
_cell.length_b   1.000
_cell.length_c   1.000
_cell.angle_alpha   90.00
_cell.angle_beta   90.00
_cell.angle_gamma   90.00
#
_symmetry.space_group_name_H-M   'P 1'
#
loop_
_entity.id
_entity.type
_entity.pdbx_description
1 polymer ?
#
loop_
_entity_poly.entity_id
_entity_poly.type
_entity_poly.pdbx_seq_one_letter_code
_entity_poly.pdbx_strand_id
1 'polypeptide(L)'
;MCKRQGLIGGREIIFVRLIQAWSNTALASITDGQLVLNTSTLTLKALLYAMGLGVLPLAKRDQITPQVSEYFALLLLATLGMGFVVTSRNLLGAFVALELVSLSLYAMTVLNQARRASAEAALKYLTFGAVSSGFLLFGLSYLYGATEQLDINQMTGLTDEPMLVLAYLLIFVGLGFKLA
;
A
#
# COMPACT_ATOMS: atom_id res chain seq x y z
N MET A 1 -12.61 -39.77 -21.87
CA MET A 1 -11.44 -39.19 -21.18
C MET A 1 -11.62 -37.72 -20.80
N CYS A 2 -12.79 -37.16 -20.88
CA CYS A 2 -13.06 -35.71 -20.73
C CYS A 2 -13.72 -35.26 -19.38
N LYS A 3 -13.95 -36.19 -18.44
CA LYS A 3 -14.68 -35.90 -17.17
C LYS A 3 -13.76 -35.64 -15.94
N ARG A 4 -12.45 -35.85 -16.03
CA ARG A 4 -11.51 -35.68 -14.90
C ARG A 4 -10.93 -34.28 -14.75
N GLN A 5 -10.90 -33.46 -15.79
CA GLN A 5 -10.32 -32.12 -15.73
C GLN A 5 -11.23 -31.08 -15.02
N GLY A 6 -12.56 -31.27 -15.07
CA GLY A 6 -13.49 -30.36 -14.40
C GLY A 6 -13.54 -30.50 -12.87
N LEU A 7 -13.19 -31.69 -12.34
CA LEU A 7 -13.21 -31.97 -10.90
C LEU A 7 -11.96 -31.44 -10.16
N ILE A 8 -10.83 -31.35 -10.84
CA ILE A 8 -9.56 -30.84 -10.23
C ILE A 8 -9.65 -29.33 -10.08
N GLY A 9 -10.10 -28.62 -11.10
CA GLY A 9 -10.26 -27.17 -11.02
C GLY A 9 -11.30 -26.69 -9.98
N GLY A 10 -12.37 -27.48 -9.78
CA GLY A 10 -13.40 -27.15 -8.78
C GLY A 10 -12.91 -27.29 -7.34
N ARG A 11 -12.10 -28.29 -7.04
CA ARG A 11 -11.56 -28.52 -5.68
C ARG A 11 -10.54 -27.46 -5.28
N GLU A 12 -9.68 -27.05 -6.20
CA GLU A 12 -8.71 -25.97 -5.99
C GLU A 12 -9.42 -24.62 -5.70
N ILE A 13 -10.46 -24.30 -6.48
CA ILE A 13 -11.24 -23.08 -6.29
C ILE A 13 -11.98 -23.11 -4.94
N ILE A 14 -12.54 -24.26 -4.54
CA ILE A 14 -13.22 -24.42 -3.26
C ILE A 14 -12.22 -24.28 -2.11
N PHE A 15 -11.05 -24.91 -2.21
CA PHE A 15 -10.00 -24.83 -1.18
C PHE A 15 -9.48 -23.41 -1.02
N VAL A 16 -9.22 -22.70 -2.11
CA VAL A 16 -8.83 -21.27 -2.09
C VAL A 16 -9.92 -20.41 -1.46
N ARG A 17 -11.20 -20.64 -1.80
CA ARG A 17 -12.34 -19.91 -1.22
C ARG A 17 -12.53 -20.19 0.27
N LEU A 18 -12.30 -21.44 0.72
CA LEU A 18 -12.36 -21.80 2.14
C LEU A 18 -11.23 -21.14 2.95
N ILE A 19 -10.00 -21.13 2.42
CA ILE A 19 -8.88 -20.43 3.04
C ILE A 19 -9.17 -18.91 3.08
N GLN A 20 -9.74 -18.35 2.03
CA GLN A 20 -10.14 -16.95 1.98
C GLN A 20 -11.22 -16.62 3.00
N ALA A 21 -12.25 -17.46 3.11
CA ALA A 21 -13.32 -17.25 4.08
C ALA A 21 -12.79 -17.34 5.51
N TRP A 22 -11.91 -18.31 5.79
CA TRP A 22 -11.29 -18.46 7.11
C TRP A 22 -10.35 -17.30 7.43
N SER A 23 -9.51 -16.87 6.49
CA SER A 23 -8.61 -15.74 6.68
C SER A 23 -9.37 -14.41 6.82
N ASN A 24 -10.48 -14.23 6.10
CA ASN A 24 -11.31 -13.03 6.24
C ASN A 24 -11.98 -12.95 7.61
N THR A 25 -12.50 -14.06 8.13
CA THR A 25 -13.11 -14.09 9.46
C THR A 25 -12.06 -13.87 10.56
N ALA A 26 -10.90 -14.50 10.46
CA ALA A 26 -9.80 -14.30 11.39
C ALA A 26 -9.25 -12.86 11.36
N LEU A 27 -9.06 -12.29 10.17
CA LEU A 27 -8.61 -10.91 10.02
C LEU A 27 -9.67 -9.90 10.46
N ALA A 28 -10.94 -10.13 10.13
CA ALA A 28 -12.03 -9.28 10.59
C ALA A 28 -12.12 -9.23 12.12
N SER A 29 -11.89 -10.36 12.78
CA SER A 29 -11.88 -10.42 14.26
C SER A 29 -10.68 -9.72 14.90
N ILE A 30 -9.53 -9.67 14.22
CA ILE A 30 -8.30 -9.05 14.73
C ILE A 30 -8.23 -7.55 14.39
N THR A 31 -8.81 -7.15 13.26
CA THR A 31 -8.65 -5.78 12.72
C THR A 31 -9.94 -4.99 12.72
N ASP A 32 -10.99 -5.44 13.42
CA ASP A 32 -12.33 -4.82 13.43
C ASP A 32 -12.88 -4.53 12.01
N GLY A 33 -12.55 -5.40 11.04
CA GLY A 33 -12.97 -5.26 9.66
C GLY A 33 -12.24 -4.20 8.84
N GLN A 34 -11.16 -3.62 9.36
CA GLN A 34 -10.37 -2.60 8.64
C GLN A 34 -9.58 -3.15 7.44
N LEU A 35 -9.32 -4.45 7.41
CA LEU A 35 -8.66 -5.12 6.30
C LEU A 35 -9.63 -6.07 5.60
N VAL A 36 -9.66 -6.02 4.27
CA VAL A 36 -10.51 -6.86 3.44
C VAL A 36 -9.66 -7.74 2.52
N LEU A 37 -9.95 -9.05 2.53
CA LEU A 37 -9.35 -10.02 1.63
C LEU A 37 -10.40 -10.59 0.68
N ASN A 38 -10.47 -10.03 -0.52
CA ASN A 38 -11.26 -10.55 -1.63
C ASN A 38 -10.36 -11.22 -2.66
N THR A 39 -10.95 -11.98 -3.59
CA THR A 39 -10.19 -12.61 -4.70
C THR A 39 -9.36 -11.57 -5.46
N SER A 40 -9.93 -10.39 -5.71
CA SER A 40 -9.25 -9.29 -6.42
C SER A 40 -8.07 -8.73 -5.60
N THR A 41 -8.23 -8.53 -4.29
CA THR A 41 -7.15 -8.03 -3.43
C THR A 41 -6.04 -9.05 -3.28
N LEU A 42 -6.35 -10.35 -3.24
CA LEU A 42 -5.36 -11.42 -3.19
C LEU A 42 -4.56 -11.55 -4.50
N THR A 43 -5.22 -11.43 -5.66
CA THR A 43 -4.52 -11.45 -6.95
C THR A 43 -3.59 -10.25 -7.10
N LEU A 44 -4.02 -9.04 -6.71
CA LEU A 44 -3.17 -7.85 -6.69
C LEU A 44 -1.99 -7.99 -5.73
N LYS A 45 -2.22 -8.52 -4.51
CA LYS A 45 -1.13 -8.80 -3.56
C LYS A 45 -0.12 -9.81 -4.13
N ALA A 46 -0.61 -10.90 -4.71
CA ALA A 46 0.26 -11.92 -5.30
C ALA A 46 1.13 -11.32 -6.42
N LEU A 47 0.56 -10.46 -7.25
CA LEU A 47 1.28 -9.76 -8.32
C LEU A 47 2.33 -8.80 -7.74
N LEU A 48 1.97 -7.98 -6.74
CA LEU A 48 2.90 -7.06 -6.08
C LEU A 48 4.06 -7.79 -5.40
N TYR A 49 3.78 -8.90 -4.72
CA TYR A 49 4.81 -9.70 -4.07
C TYR A 49 5.70 -10.43 -5.08
N ALA A 50 5.14 -10.91 -6.19
CA ALA A 50 5.92 -11.49 -7.29
C ALA A 50 6.85 -10.46 -7.93
N MET A 51 6.40 -9.22 -8.12
CA MET A 51 7.24 -8.13 -8.59
C MET A 51 8.36 -7.80 -7.59
N GLY A 52 8.04 -7.71 -6.29
CA GLY A 52 9.04 -7.50 -5.23
C GLY A 52 10.10 -8.61 -5.21
N LEU A 53 9.68 -9.87 -5.30
CA LEU A 53 10.60 -11.01 -5.40
C LEU A 53 11.45 -10.97 -6.68
N GLY A 54 10.89 -10.49 -7.80
CA GLY A 54 11.61 -10.32 -9.06
C GLY A 54 12.74 -9.28 -9.00
N VAL A 55 12.64 -8.29 -8.13
CA VAL A 55 13.69 -7.28 -7.94
C VAL A 55 14.88 -7.81 -7.13
N LEU A 56 14.69 -8.83 -6.28
CA LEU A 56 15.75 -9.39 -5.43
C LEU A 56 16.99 -9.89 -6.21
N PRO A 57 16.86 -10.70 -7.29
CA PRO A 57 18.03 -11.13 -8.06
C PRO A 57 18.71 -9.99 -8.81
N LEU A 58 17.96 -8.97 -9.25
CA LEU A 58 18.53 -7.80 -9.92
C LEU A 58 19.41 -6.99 -8.97
N ALA A 59 18.96 -6.79 -7.73
CA ALA A 59 19.72 -6.07 -6.70
C ALA A 59 21.06 -6.75 -6.36
N LYS A 60 21.12 -8.09 -6.39
CA LYS A 60 22.36 -8.85 -6.18
C LYS A 60 23.33 -8.71 -7.34
N ARG A 61 22.83 -8.69 -8.57
CA ARG A 61 23.65 -8.67 -9.78
C ARG A 61 24.41 -7.36 -9.93
N ASP A 62 23.77 -6.24 -9.63
CA ASP A 62 24.30 -4.91 -9.97
C ASP A 62 25.09 -4.26 -8.82
N GLN A 63 25.30 -4.95 -7.68
CA GLN A 63 26.00 -4.42 -6.50
C GLN A 63 25.59 -2.97 -6.17
N ILE A 64 24.27 -2.72 -6.17
CA ILE A 64 23.67 -1.38 -6.06
C ILE A 64 24.14 -0.65 -4.79
N THR A 65 24.38 -1.40 -3.72
CA THR A 65 24.82 -0.86 -2.43
C THR A 65 25.73 -1.84 -1.70
N PRO A 66 26.71 -1.35 -0.90
CA PRO A 66 27.48 -2.20 0.00
C PRO A 66 26.62 -2.81 1.12
N GLN A 67 25.48 -2.20 1.45
CA GLN A 67 24.57 -2.61 2.52
C GLN A 67 23.41 -3.44 1.96
N VAL A 68 23.72 -4.62 1.45
CA VAL A 68 22.76 -5.49 0.73
C VAL A 68 21.64 -5.99 1.65
N SER A 69 21.95 -6.28 2.92
CA SER A 69 20.97 -6.75 3.91
C SER A 69 19.92 -5.69 4.25
N GLU A 70 20.34 -4.45 4.43
CA GLU A 70 19.44 -3.33 4.70
C GLU A 70 18.56 -3.01 3.49
N TYR A 71 19.13 -3.09 2.29
CA TYR A 71 18.37 -2.95 1.05
C TYR A 71 17.23 -3.98 0.97
N PHE A 72 17.52 -5.25 1.25
CA PHE A 72 16.49 -6.29 1.23
C PHE A 72 15.44 -6.12 2.32
N ALA A 73 15.85 -5.71 3.52
CA ALA A 73 14.89 -5.43 4.61
C ALA A 73 13.94 -4.30 4.24
N LEU A 74 14.45 -3.20 3.67
CA LEU A 74 13.64 -2.08 3.23
C LEU A 74 12.73 -2.42 2.04
N LEU A 75 13.22 -3.25 1.10
CA LEU A 75 12.42 -3.73 -0.01
C LEU A 75 11.26 -4.60 0.48
N LEU A 76 11.51 -5.50 1.43
CA LEU A 76 10.45 -6.30 2.05
C LEU A 76 9.45 -5.42 2.80
N LEU A 77 9.91 -4.39 3.52
CA LEU A 77 9.05 -3.47 4.24
C LEU A 77 8.17 -2.66 3.26
N ALA A 78 8.73 -2.20 2.14
CA ALA A 78 7.97 -1.54 1.08
C ALA A 78 6.92 -2.47 0.45
N THR A 79 7.28 -3.72 0.15
CA THR A 79 6.33 -4.70 -0.42
C THR A 79 5.22 -5.06 0.55
N LEU A 80 5.50 -5.17 1.85
CA LEU A 80 4.50 -5.33 2.90
C LEU A 80 3.56 -4.12 2.96
N GLY A 81 4.10 -2.91 2.94
CA GLY A 81 3.31 -1.68 2.91
C GLY A 81 2.35 -1.64 1.72
N MET A 82 2.80 -1.97 0.51
CA MET A 82 1.93 -2.08 -0.67
C MET A 82 0.82 -3.11 -0.47
N GLY A 83 1.12 -4.25 0.15
CA GLY A 83 0.12 -5.26 0.50
C GLY A 83 -0.95 -4.74 1.47
N PHE A 84 -0.58 -3.90 2.43
CA PHE A 84 -1.53 -3.26 3.34
C PHE A 84 -2.39 -2.21 2.64
N VAL A 85 -1.82 -1.39 1.74
CA VAL A 85 -2.60 -0.43 0.94
C VAL A 85 -3.75 -1.11 0.21
N VAL A 86 -3.45 -2.23 -0.48
CA VAL A 86 -4.45 -2.98 -1.28
C VAL A 86 -5.56 -3.60 -0.41
N THR A 87 -5.28 -3.94 0.84
CA THR A 87 -6.26 -4.57 1.73
C THR A 87 -6.93 -3.60 2.69
N SER A 88 -6.47 -2.37 2.79
CA SER A 88 -7.05 -1.39 3.69
C SER A 88 -8.46 -0.99 3.26
N ARG A 89 -9.41 -1.04 4.19
CA ARG A 89 -10.77 -0.54 4.03
C ARG A 89 -10.91 0.90 4.52
N ASN A 90 -10.05 1.28 5.46
CA ASN A 90 -10.05 2.59 6.08
C ASN A 90 -9.01 3.48 5.39
N LEU A 91 -9.38 4.72 5.05
CA LEU A 91 -8.49 5.68 4.41
C LEU A 91 -7.28 6.05 5.27
N LEU A 92 -7.44 6.12 6.60
CA LEU A 92 -6.32 6.37 7.50
C LEU A 92 -5.34 5.19 7.51
N GLY A 93 -5.85 3.95 7.51
CA GLY A 93 -5.03 2.75 7.37
C GLY A 93 -4.28 2.71 6.04
N ALA A 94 -4.94 3.08 4.94
CA ALA A 94 -4.31 3.21 3.63
C ALA A 94 -3.21 4.29 3.63
N PHE A 95 -3.46 5.44 4.28
CA PHE A 95 -2.46 6.50 4.44
C PHE A 95 -1.21 6.00 5.18
N VAL A 96 -1.38 5.34 6.34
CA VAL A 96 -0.26 4.79 7.11
C VAL A 96 0.53 3.75 6.31
N ALA A 97 -0.17 2.90 5.56
CA ALA A 97 0.48 1.93 4.68
C ALA A 97 1.27 2.59 3.54
N LEU A 98 0.73 3.66 2.93
CA LEU A 98 1.45 4.48 1.94
C LEU A 98 2.69 5.16 2.53
N GLU A 99 2.61 5.63 3.79
CA GLU A 99 3.78 6.20 4.49
C GLU A 99 4.86 5.15 4.72
N LEU A 100 4.47 3.92 5.09
CA LEU A 100 5.40 2.81 5.26
C LEU A 100 6.19 2.53 3.97
N VAL A 101 5.50 2.52 2.81
CA VAL A 101 6.14 2.38 1.49
C VAL A 101 7.09 3.55 1.24
N SER A 102 6.63 4.77 1.43
CA SER A 102 7.40 5.99 1.16
C SER A 102 8.66 6.07 2.01
N LEU A 103 8.56 5.84 3.32
CA LEU A 103 9.71 5.84 4.24
C LEU A 103 10.74 4.78 3.87
N SER A 104 10.28 3.58 3.47
CA SER A 104 11.17 2.52 3.01
C SER A 104 11.94 2.94 1.76
N LEU A 105 11.27 3.59 0.79
CA LEU A 105 11.92 4.08 -0.43
C LEU A 105 12.89 5.24 -0.13
N TYR A 106 12.54 6.16 0.77
CA TYR A 106 13.46 7.24 1.17
C TYR A 106 14.73 6.68 1.83
N ALA A 107 14.57 5.69 2.72
CA ALA A 107 15.71 5.02 3.33
C ALA A 107 16.59 4.28 2.30
N MET A 108 15.97 3.64 1.28
CA MET A 108 16.72 2.98 0.20
C MET A 108 17.57 3.96 -0.61
N THR A 109 17.12 5.21 -0.81
CA THR A 109 17.90 6.21 -1.57
C THR A 109 19.16 6.65 -0.84
N VAL A 110 19.22 6.55 0.50
CA VAL A 110 20.37 6.93 1.34
C VAL A 110 21.40 5.81 1.47
N LEU A 111 21.08 4.56 1.16
CA LEU A 111 21.97 3.41 1.43
C LEU A 111 23.36 3.54 0.80
N ASN A 112 23.51 4.26 -0.31
CA ASN A 112 24.83 4.55 -0.88
C ASN A 112 25.43 5.83 -0.28
N GLN A 113 25.82 5.77 0.99
CA GLN A 113 26.30 6.91 1.78
C GLN A 113 27.61 7.52 1.25
N ALA A 114 28.39 6.79 0.44
CA ALA A 114 29.63 7.29 -0.14
C ALA A 114 29.41 8.41 -1.18
N ARG A 115 28.18 8.56 -1.68
CA ARG A 115 27.82 9.57 -2.67
C ARG A 115 27.02 10.71 -2.03
N ARG A 116 27.57 11.91 -2.00
CA ARG A 116 26.85 13.13 -1.57
C ARG A 116 25.53 13.33 -2.33
N ALA A 117 25.51 12.96 -3.61
CA ALA A 117 24.30 13.01 -4.45
C ALA A 117 23.15 12.12 -3.93
N SER A 118 23.46 10.96 -3.32
CA SER A 118 22.44 10.12 -2.68
C SER A 118 21.79 10.78 -1.49
N ALA A 119 22.57 11.42 -0.63
CA ALA A 119 22.04 12.14 0.54
C ALA A 119 21.18 13.34 0.11
N GLU A 120 21.62 14.10 -0.90
CA GLU A 120 20.87 15.22 -1.44
C GLU A 120 19.56 14.76 -2.10
N ALA A 121 19.60 13.69 -2.89
CA ALA A 121 18.42 13.11 -3.53
C ALA A 121 17.40 12.63 -2.48
N ALA A 122 17.87 11.92 -1.45
CA ALA A 122 17.02 11.44 -0.37
C ALA A 122 16.36 12.57 0.41
N LEU A 123 17.12 13.66 0.70
CA LEU A 123 16.58 14.82 1.40
C LEU A 123 15.48 15.51 0.57
N LYS A 124 15.73 15.71 -0.72
CA LYS A 124 14.71 16.26 -1.64
C LYS A 124 13.47 15.37 -1.67
N TYR A 125 13.66 14.07 -1.81
CA TYR A 125 12.55 13.09 -1.87
C TYR A 125 11.75 13.08 -0.57
N LEU A 126 12.43 13.09 0.59
CA LEU A 126 11.79 13.17 1.90
C LEU A 126 11.00 14.48 2.07
N THR A 127 11.56 15.62 1.64
CA THR A 127 10.90 16.92 1.78
C THR A 127 9.62 16.99 0.95
N PHE A 128 9.67 16.60 -0.33
CA PHE A 128 8.48 16.54 -1.18
C PHE A 128 7.45 15.54 -0.67
N GLY A 129 7.92 14.38 -0.21
CA GLY A 129 7.05 13.38 0.39
C GLY A 129 6.34 13.87 1.64
N ALA A 130 7.06 14.55 2.54
CA ALA A 130 6.48 15.11 3.76
C ALA A 130 5.40 16.17 3.46
N VAL A 131 5.61 17.04 2.47
CA VAL A 131 4.61 18.00 2.02
C VAL A 131 3.37 17.29 1.47
N SER A 132 3.56 16.30 0.60
CA SER A 132 2.49 15.47 0.08
C SER A 132 1.66 14.81 1.18
N SER A 133 2.34 14.21 2.17
CA SER A 133 1.70 13.57 3.31
C SER A 133 0.95 14.55 4.19
N GLY A 134 1.46 15.78 4.34
CA GLY A 134 0.76 16.88 4.99
C GLY A 134 -0.58 17.19 4.31
N PHE A 135 -0.60 17.37 3.00
CA PHE A 135 -1.83 17.61 2.24
C PHE A 135 -2.83 16.45 2.38
N LEU A 136 -2.35 15.20 2.28
CA LEU A 136 -3.20 14.02 2.46
C LEU A 136 -3.81 13.98 3.86
N LEU A 137 -3.00 14.18 4.90
CA LEU A 137 -3.47 14.11 6.28
C LEU A 137 -4.47 15.23 6.60
N PHE A 138 -4.23 16.46 6.11
CA PHE A 138 -5.17 17.55 6.23
C PHE A 138 -6.49 17.22 5.51
N GLY A 139 -6.42 16.70 4.28
CA GLY A 139 -7.59 16.28 3.54
C GLY A 139 -8.41 15.21 4.27
N LEU A 140 -7.74 14.19 4.82
CA LEU A 140 -8.38 13.16 5.64
C LEU A 140 -9.00 13.71 6.92
N SER A 141 -8.36 14.70 7.55
CA SER A 141 -8.88 15.36 8.75
C SER A 141 -10.18 16.15 8.45
N TYR A 142 -10.20 16.93 7.36
CA TYR A 142 -11.42 17.62 6.91
C TYR A 142 -12.52 16.65 6.51
N LEU A 143 -12.16 15.57 5.83
CA LEU A 143 -13.11 14.53 5.46
C LEU A 143 -13.74 13.89 6.70
N TYR A 144 -12.93 13.53 7.68
CA TYR A 144 -13.41 12.98 8.94
C TYR A 144 -14.27 13.99 9.72
N GLY A 145 -13.86 15.25 9.76
CA GLY A 145 -14.61 16.32 10.42
C GLY A 145 -16.01 16.56 9.81
N ALA A 146 -16.17 16.31 8.51
CA ALA A 146 -17.44 16.48 7.81
C ALA A 146 -18.33 15.23 7.83
N THR A 147 -17.72 14.02 7.84
CA THR A 147 -18.47 12.76 7.68
C THR A 147 -18.46 11.87 8.91
N GLU A 148 -17.57 12.15 9.88
CA GLU A 148 -17.27 11.31 11.05
C GLU A 148 -16.84 9.87 10.66
N GLN A 149 -16.50 9.66 9.38
CA GLN A 149 -16.19 8.34 8.83
C GLN A 149 -14.96 8.38 7.91
N LEU A 150 -14.18 7.30 7.95
CA LEU A 150 -13.02 7.09 7.06
C LEU A 150 -13.10 5.74 6.33
N ASP A 151 -14.21 5.02 6.45
CA ASP A 151 -14.44 3.77 5.72
C ASP A 151 -14.87 4.07 4.29
N ILE A 152 -14.10 3.57 3.32
CA ILE A 152 -14.31 3.80 1.88
C ILE A 152 -15.71 3.37 1.42
N ASN A 153 -16.30 2.33 2.04
CA ASN A 153 -17.61 1.83 1.64
C ASN A 153 -18.79 2.61 2.25
N GLN A 154 -18.52 3.44 3.25
CA GLN A 154 -19.56 4.24 3.93
C GLN A 154 -19.60 5.68 3.42
N MET A 155 -18.67 6.04 2.55
CA MET A 155 -18.68 7.34 1.88
C MET A 155 -19.73 7.37 0.78
N THR A 156 -20.98 7.58 1.16
CA THR A 156 -22.10 7.75 0.25
C THR A 156 -22.50 9.22 0.20
N GLY A 157 -22.40 9.79 -0.99
CA GLY A 157 -22.90 11.12 -1.31
C GLY A 157 -21.81 12.19 -1.34
N LEU A 158 -21.58 12.71 -2.53
CA LEU A 158 -20.98 14.03 -2.72
C LEU A 158 -22.03 15.03 -2.22
N THR A 159 -21.88 15.50 -1.00
CA THR A 159 -22.66 16.65 -0.53
C THR A 159 -21.94 17.90 -1.02
N ASP A 160 -22.71 18.90 -1.43
CA ASP A 160 -22.19 20.22 -1.89
C ASP A 160 -21.63 21.07 -0.75
N GLU A 161 -21.19 20.43 0.34
CA GLU A 161 -20.57 21.11 1.46
C GLU A 161 -19.17 21.58 1.09
N PRO A 162 -18.86 22.87 1.25
CA PRO A 162 -17.54 23.43 0.90
C PRO A 162 -16.38 22.72 1.60
N MET A 163 -16.61 22.20 2.79
CA MET A 163 -15.62 21.48 3.58
C MET A 163 -15.23 20.14 2.93
N LEU A 164 -16.19 19.42 2.34
CA LEU A 164 -15.94 18.17 1.62
C LEU A 164 -15.19 18.42 0.32
N VAL A 165 -15.54 19.46 -0.42
CA VAL A 165 -14.83 19.86 -1.63
C VAL A 165 -13.35 20.14 -1.31
N LEU A 166 -13.10 20.90 -0.23
CA LEU A 166 -11.72 21.18 0.22
C LEU A 166 -10.99 19.91 0.61
N ALA A 167 -11.65 18.98 1.33
CA ALA A 167 -11.09 17.70 1.73
C ALA A 167 -10.63 16.89 0.51
N TYR A 168 -11.50 16.74 -0.49
CA TYR A 168 -11.17 16.01 -1.73
C TYR A 168 -10.06 16.68 -2.53
N LEU A 169 -10.05 18.01 -2.62
CA LEU A 169 -8.97 18.75 -3.29
C LEU A 169 -7.62 18.50 -2.61
N LEU A 170 -7.56 18.56 -1.29
CA LEU A 170 -6.33 18.32 -0.54
C LEU A 170 -5.84 16.87 -0.71
N ILE A 171 -6.74 15.88 -0.65
CA ILE A 171 -6.43 14.48 -0.90
C ILE A 171 -5.90 14.30 -2.32
N PHE A 172 -6.56 14.89 -3.31
CA PHE A 172 -6.16 14.79 -4.71
C PHE A 172 -4.79 15.43 -4.96
N VAL A 173 -4.55 16.61 -4.39
CA VAL A 173 -3.23 17.28 -4.46
C VAL A 173 -2.16 16.42 -3.81
N GLY A 174 -2.41 15.90 -2.60
CA GLY A 174 -1.46 15.05 -1.90
C GLY A 174 -1.13 13.76 -2.67
N LEU A 175 -2.13 13.10 -3.24
CA LEU A 175 -1.92 11.93 -4.10
C LEU A 175 -1.17 12.30 -5.38
N GLY A 176 -1.51 13.43 -6.01
CA GLY A 176 -0.83 13.93 -7.20
C GLY A 176 0.66 14.15 -6.97
N PHE A 177 1.05 14.75 -5.85
CA PHE A 177 2.46 14.91 -5.46
C PHE A 177 3.15 13.57 -5.18
N LYS A 178 2.43 12.53 -4.74
CA LYS A 178 3.00 11.19 -4.53
C LYS A 178 3.21 10.41 -5.82
N LEU A 179 2.43 10.70 -6.85
CA LEU A 179 2.50 10.02 -8.15
C LEU A 179 3.43 10.72 -9.15
N ALA A 180 3.73 12.01 -8.95
CA ALA A 180 4.61 12.81 -9.81
C ALA A 180 6.08 12.67 -9.42
#